data_622e29b86a50df8f2794e2f1630591d3
#
_entry.id   622e29b86a50df8f2794e2f1630591d3
#
_cell.length_a   1.000
_cell.length_b   1.000
_cell.length_c   1.000
_cell.angle_alpha   90.00
_cell.angle_beta   90.00
_cell.angle_gamma   90.00
#
_symmetry.space_group_name_H-M   'P 1'
#
loop_
_entity.id
_entity.type
_entity.pdbx_description
1 polymer ?
#
loop_
_entity_poly.entity_id
_entity_poly.type
_entity_poly.pdbx_seq_one_letter_code
_entity_poly.pdbx_strand_id
1 'polypeptide(L)' 'MDIRKYLKDNNLYCEVYEHANGCISVEIEWGDWKHEHAYCDHLMKQKGYICTDEQVTEEDGSDTYSAIHFYEKVREK' A
#
# COMPACT_ATOMS: atom_id res chain seq x y z
N MET A 1 11.40 -6.50 9.86
CA MET A 1 10.40 -7.27 9.10
C MET A 1 10.38 -6.79 7.65
N ASP A 2 10.30 -7.71 6.72
CA ASP A 2 10.19 -7.37 5.30
C ASP A 2 8.72 -7.20 4.93
N ILE A 3 8.26 -5.98 4.79
CA ILE A 3 6.87 -5.67 4.46
C ILE A 3 6.50 -6.18 3.07
N ARG A 4 7.44 -6.10 2.10
CA ARG A 4 7.21 -6.61 0.75
C ARG A 4 6.87 -8.10 0.77
N LYS A 5 7.65 -8.86 1.52
CA LYS A 5 7.43 -10.29 1.68
C LYS A 5 6.12 -10.57 2.42
N TYR A 6 5.84 -9.82 3.46
CA TYR A 6 4.61 -9.95 4.24
C TYR A 6 3.37 -9.78 3.36
N LEU A 7 3.34 -8.73 2.54
CA LEU A 7 2.21 -8.48 1.65
C LEU A 7 2.08 -9.56 0.58
N LYS A 8 3.20 -9.98 0.01
CA LYS A 8 3.21 -11.06 -0.99
C LYS A 8 2.71 -12.37 -0.41
N ASP A 9 3.11 -12.70 0.82
CA ASP A 9 2.69 -13.93 1.51
C ASP A 9 1.18 -13.93 1.79
N ASN A 10 0.56 -12.75 1.80
CA ASN A 10 -0.88 -12.59 1.97
C ASN A 10 -1.60 -12.39 0.63
N ASN A 11 -0.98 -12.79 -0.46
CA ASN A 11 -1.53 -12.76 -1.81
C ASN A 11 -1.82 -11.36 -2.34
N LEU A 12 -1.11 -10.36 -1.83
CA LEU A 12 -1.23 -9.00 -2.33
C LEU A 12 -0.05 -8.69 -3.24
N TYR A 13 -0.34 -8.47 -4.51
CA TYR A 13 0.66 -8.12 -5.52
C TYR A 13 0.76 -6.61 -5.62
N CYS A 14 1.90 -6.07 -5.23
CA CYS A 14 2.09 -4.63 -5.19
C CYS A 14 3.59 -4.30 -5.22
N GLU A 15 3.89 -3.03 -5.48
CA GLU A 15 5.23 -2.49 -5.32
C GLU A 15 5.33 -1.77 -3.98
N VAL A 16 6.40 -2.04 -3.26
CA VAL A 16 6.64 -1.43 -1.95
C VAL A 16 7.89 -0.55 -2.02
N TYR A 17 7.74 0.69 -1.61
CA TYR A 17 8.83 1.65 -1.56
C TYR A 17 9.09 2.05 -0.12
N GLU A 18 10.30 1.84 0.34
CA GLU A 18 10.71 2.25 1.68
C GLU A 18 11.32 3.65 1.63
N HIS A 19 10.85 4.51 2.51
CA HIS A 19 11.30 5.89 2.59
C HIS A 19 12.08 6.12 3.88
N ALA A 20 12.73 7.27 3.96
CA ALA A 20 13.37 7.71 5.20
C ALA A 20 12.33 7.80 6.33
N ASN A 21 12.78 7.71 7.57
CA ASN A 21 11.93 7.82 8.77
C ASN A 21 10.94 6.67 8.96
N GLY A 22 11.16 5.54 8.29
CA GLY A 22 10.30 4.37 8.46
C GLY A 22 8.96 4.46 7.74
N CYS A 23 8.78 5.46 6.88
CA CYS A 23 7.59 5.57 6.06
C CYS A 23 7.66 4.60 4.88
N ILE A 24 6.51 4.10 4.46
CA ILE A 24 6.40 3.13 3.37
C ILE A 24 5.29 3.59 2.43
N SER A 25 5.51 3.49 1.13
CA SER A 25 4.43 3.62 0.18
C SER A 25 4.21 2.30 -0.55
N VAL A 26 2.95 2.00 -0.84
CA VAL A 26 2.54 0.78 -1.53
C VAL A 26 1.74 1.18 -2.76
N GLU A 27 2.22 0.75 -3.92
CA GLU A 27 1.55 1.00 -5.20
C GLU A 27 0.88 -0.28 -5.67
N ILE A 28 -0.41 -0.19 -5.96
CA ILE A 28 -1.19 -1.30 -6.51
C ILE A 28 -1.66 -0.89 -7.90
N GLU A 29 -1.26 -1.68 -8.90
CA GLU A 29 -1.67 -1.51 -10.29
C GLU A 29 -2.70 -2.58 -10.62
N TRP A 30 -3.67 -2.24 -11.45
CA TRP A 30 -4.68 -3.14 -12.05
C TRP A 30 -5.86 -3.51 -11.18
N GLY A 31 -6.92 -3.86 -11.87
CA GLY A 31 -8.05 -4.57 -11.31
C GLY A 31 -8.83 -3.77 -10.29
N ASP A 32 -9.22 -4.43 -9.25
CA ASP A 32 -10.08 -3.86 -8.23
C ASP A 32 -9.25 -3.21 -7.11
N TRP A 33 -8.50 -2.17 -7.51
CA TRP A 33 -7.56 -1.52 -6.61
C TRP A 33 -8.19 -1.04 -5.30
N LYS A 34 -9.48 -0.71 -5.32
CA LYS A 34 -10.19 -0.27 -4.09
C LYS A 34 -10.24 -1.37 -3.06
N HIS A 35 -10.61 -2.59 -3.48
CA HIS A 35 -10.66 -3.73 -2.59
C HIS A 35 -9.25 -4.13 -2.13
N GLU A 36 -8.30 -4.10 -3.06
CA GLU A 36 -6.92 -4.45 -2.74
C GLU A 36 -6.30 -3.45 -1.77
N HIS A 37 -6.60 -2.15 -1.91
CA HIS A 37 -6.12 -1.16 -0.96
C HIS A 37 -6.78 -1.30 0.41
N ALA A 38 -8.07 -1.61 0.47
CA ALA A 38 -8.73 -1.86 1.74
C ALA A 38 -8.08 -3.05 2.46
N TYR A 39 -7.77 -4.09 1.72
CA TYR A 39 -7.07 -5.25 2.26
C TYR A 39 -5.65 -4.90 2.68
N CYS A 40 -4.93 -4.12 1.86
CA CYS A 40 -3.59 -3.66 2.19
C CYS A 40 -3.60 -2.84 3.48
N ASP A 41 -4.54 -1.90 3.62
CA ASP A 41 -4.67 -1.08 4.82
C ASP A 41 -4.88 -1.95 6.06
N HIS A 42 -5.70 -2.99 5.93
CA HIS A 42 -5.95 -3.93 7.01
C HIS A 42 -4.66 -4.67 7.42
N LEU A 43 -3.92 -5.18 6.44
CA LEU A 43 -2.66 -5.88 6.69
C LEU A 43 -1.62 -4.95 7.32
N MET A 44 -1.49 -3.74 6.80
CA MET A 44 -0.52 -2.77 7.32
C MET A 44 -0.87 -2.34 8.75
N LYS A 45 -2.15 -2.17 9.04
CA LYS A 45 -2.60 -1.83 10.38
C LYS A 45 -2.22 -2.91 11.40
N GLN A 46 -2.27 -4.17 11.00
CA GLN A 46 -1.86 -5.27 11.88
C GLN A 46 -0.37 -5.20 12.24
N LYS A 47 0.43 -4.54 11.42
CA LYS A 47 1.86 -4.36 11.67
C LYS A 47 2.20 -2.99 12.27
N GLY A 48 1.20 -2.23 12.66
CA GLY A 48 1.39 -0.96 13.31
C GLY A 48 1.56 0.23 12.37
N TYR A 49 1.06 0.13 11.14
CA TYR A 49 1.10 1.21 10.16
C TYR A 49 -0.28 1.80 9.95
N ILE A 50 -0.35 3.10 9.71
CA ILE A 50 -1.57 3.79 9.32
C ILE A 50 -1.38 4.47 7.96
N CYS A 51 -2.44 4.52 7.17
CA CYS A 51 -2.42 5.23 5.89
C CYS A 51 -2.54 6.73 6.17
N THR A 52 -1.57 7.50 5.68
CA THR A 52 -1.54 8.95 5.89
C THR A 52 -1.92 9.74 4.65
N ASP A 53 -1.80 9.14 3.47
CA ASP A 53 -2.12 9.80 2.20
C ASP A 53 -2.40 8.76 1.13
N GLU A 54 -3.09 9.19 0.08
CA GLU A 54 -3.47 8.34 -1.02
C GLU A 54 -3.38 9.14 -2.31
N GLN A 55 -2.76 8.55 -3.35
CA GLN A 55 -2.70 9.15 -4.67
C GLN A 55 -3.21 8.14 -5.69
N VAL A 56 -4.20 8.52 -6.46
CA VAL A 56 -4.78 7.69 -7.51
C VAL A 56 -4.44 8.30 -8.86
N THR A 57 -3.86 7.50 -9.74
CA THR A 57 -3.53 7.93 -11.10
C THR A 57 -4.38 7.14 -12.09
N GLU A 58 -5.16 7.84 -12.88
CA GLU A 58 -5.92 7.27 -13.99
C GLU A 58 -5.31 7.76 -15.29
N GLU A 59 -5.00 6.84 -16.20
CA GLU A 59 -4.57 7.23 -17.54
C GLU A 59 -5.78 7.31 -18.46
N ASP A 60 -5.94 8.45 -19.15
CA ASP A 60 -7.00 8.66 -20.10
C ASP A 60 -6.98 7.60 -21.21
N GLY A 61 -8.12 6.94 -21.43
CA GLY A 61 -8.27 5.97 -22.49
C GLY A 61 -7.67 4.60 -22.21
N SER A 62 -7.21 4.37 -20.98
CA SER A 62 -6.63 3.11 -20.55
C SER A 62 -7.43 2.54 -19.38
N ASP A 63 -7.59 1.22 -19.35
CA ASP A 63 -8.19 0.53 -18.20
C ASP A 63 -7.17 0.35 -17.07
N THR A 64 -6.03 1.02 -17.15
CA THR A 64 -4.96 0.91 -16.19
C THR A 64 -5.10 1.97 -15.12
N TYR A 65 -5.29 1.53 -13.89
CA TYR A 65 -5.33 2.40 -12.73
C TYR A 65 -4.13 2.06 -11.85
N SER A 66 -3.51 3.07 -11.29
CA SER A 66 -2.56 2.83 -10.22
C SER A 66 -2.95 3.69 -9.03
N ALA A 67 -2.81 3.14 -7.86
CA ALA A 67 -3.06 3.86 -6.63
C ALA A 67 -1.91 3.62 -5.67
N ILE A 68 -1.44 4.71 -5.06
CA ILE A 68 -0.33 4.66 -4.11
C ILE A 68 -0.87 5.10 -2.75
N HIS A 69 -0.72 4.25 -1.75
CA HIS A 69 -1.03 4.58 -0.38
C HIS A 69 0.26 4.78 0.40
N PHE A 70 0.30 5.83 1.17
CA PHE A 70 1.45 6.16 2.01
C PHE A 70 1.14 5.76 3.44
N TYR A 71 2.08 5.07 4.08
CA TYR A 71 1.91 4.56 5.44
C TYR A 71 2.99 5.09 6.35
N GLU A 72 2.60 5.34 7.56
CA GLU A 72 3.51 5.76 8.62
C GLU A 72 3.35 4.80 9.80
N LYS A 73 4.47 4.42 10.39
CA LYS A 73 4.44 3.52 11.54
C LYS A 73 3.94 4.26 12.77
N VAL A 74 2.92 3.66 13.41
CA VAL A 74 2.42 4.19 14.68
C VAL A 74 3.41 3.83 15.77
N ARG A 75 3.83 4.82 16.52
CA ARG A 75 4.67 4.58 17.69
C ARG A 75 3.75 4.30 18.88
N GLU A 76 3.88 3.11 19.41
CA GLU A 76 3.24 2.81 20.69
C GLU A 76 4.07 3.43 21.79
N LYS A 77 3.38 4.08 22.69
CA LYS A 77 4.03 4.59 23.87
C LYS A 77 4.15 3.50 24.92
#